data_41a8afbb1620c5200588e8794f380e13
#
_entry.id   41a8afbb1620c5200588e8794f380e13
#
_cell.length_a   1.000
_cell.length_b   1.000
_cell.length_c   1.000
_cell.angle_alpha   90.00
_cell.angle_beta   90.00
_cell.angle_gamma   90.00
#
_symmetry.space_group_name_H-M   'P 1'
#
loop_
_entity.id
_entity.type
_entity.pdbx_description
1 polymer ?
#
loop_
_entity_poly.entity_id
_entity_poly.type
_entity_poly.pdbx_seq_one_letter_code
_entity_poly.pdbx_strand_id
1 'polypeptide(L)'
;FMPRCYSSLIALTSLISRKTIPFLIITYFMVFSVSLTQSVPAGEGSILTLFNKDHSSSMLDPRFFEHEHLLDSKPRDILEDKGLSLDMIFTSDFVTNHTGGLKEAGSDIDTHISYLANIDLCADLDTEKAGLWSGGTFHTHFFNHHGAKPSEDYIGDLQTVDNLETNKVTKLYELWYEHTFDLYDTDLSLLIGQHDLNSEFMITDYGLLFVHSSFGIQPDISNNIPVSNYPVAALGLRMKWEPTENLYFMVEISDGDPGKNNGGFDWKLDSKEGFLNFFEAGYHFGDKHESSTMPGTYKFGWWYHTDEFADIRDMDENGDPLEHNGNYGLYFIADQMLIPGKGKGGLGAFIHVGGVPEDRNKVDFYIGGGFHYQGIIPSRENDILGLAAARASISGDFKDIEKSDSHETAVELTYRAQVLPWLAIQPGVQTIFNPGADSSLDNGIISILRFQINL
;
A
#
# COMPACT_ATOMS: atom_id res chain seq x y z
N PHE A 1 1.51 0.04 -1.52
CA PHE A 1 0.48 -0.38 -0.58
C PHE A 1 0.58 0.49 0.67
N MET A 2 -0.20 1.54 0.75
CA MET A 2 -0.27 2.31 1.98
C MET A 2 -1.27 1.62 2.87
N PRO A 3 -0.91 1.24 4.11
CA PRO A 3 -1.93 0.84 5.06
C PRO A 3 -2.90 2.00 5.23
N ARG A 4 -4.21 1.71 5.32
CA ARG A 4 -5.14 2.68 5.91
C ARG A 4 -4.45 3.26 7.12
N CYS A 5 -4.50 4.57 7.33
CA CYS A 5 -4.03 5.20 8.55
C CYS A 5 -4.89 4.68 9.72
N TYR A 6 -4.63 3.47 10.15
CA TYR A 6 -5.28 2.90 11.32
C TYR A 6 -4.43 3.23 12.54
N SER A 7 -5.00 4.02 13.43
CA SER A 7 -4.58 4.08 14.82
C SER A 7 -4.83 2.70 15.46
N SER A 8 -3.91 1.76 15.26
CA SER A 8 -3.94 0.52 16.03
C SER A 8 -3.40 0.80 17.42
N LEU A 9 -4.30 0.92 18.38
CA LEU A 9 -4.00 0.85 19.80
C LEU A 9 -3.20 -0.42 20.08
N ILE A 10 -1.89 -0.33 20.24
CA ILE A 10 -1.07 -1.37 20.82
C ILE A 10 -0.29 -0.76 21.97
N ALA A 11 -0.91 -0.79 23.15
CA ALA A 11 -0.18 -0.60 24.39
C ALA A 11 0.66 -1.84 24.68
N LEU A 12 1.98 -1.73 24.65
CA LEU A 12 2.86 -2.66 25.35
C LEU A 12 4.16 -1.98 25.72
N THR A 13 4.25 -1.64 27.00
CA THR A 13 5.48 -1.24 27.72
C THR A 13 6.38 -2.46 27.95
N SER A 14 7.66 -2.42 27.54
CA SER A 14 8.74 -3.05 28.31
C SER A 14 10.13 -2.63 27.86
N LEU A 15 10.86 -2.12 28.81
CA LEU A 15 12.32 -2.02 29.00
C LEU A 15 13.23 -2.45 27.84
N ILE A 16 13.96 -1.49 27.27
CA ILE A 16 15.14 -1.74 26.44
C ILE A 16 16.34 -0.94 26.93
N SER A 17 17.43 -1.67 27.07
CA SER A 17 18.78 -1.19 27.41
C SER A 17 19.31 -0.17 26.40
N ARG A 18 19.69 1.00 26.93
CA ARG A 18 20.23 2.14 26.19
C ARG A 18 21.72 1.92 25.85
N LYS A 19 22.12 2.16 24.60
CA LYS A 19 23.29 2.99 24.23
C LYS A 19 23.56 2.98 22.71
N THR A 20 23.80 4.20 22.16
CA THR A 20 24.59 4.53 20.94
C THR A 20 23.99 4.36 19.55
N ILE A 21 22.97 5.16 19.13
CA ILE A 21 22.75 5.45 17.69
C ILE A 21 22.11 6.84 17.38
N PRO A 22 21.92 7.80 18.30
CA PRO A 22 21.06 8.97 18.01
C PRO A 22 21.70 10.09 17.17
N PHE A 23 22.99 10.14 16.95
CA PHE A 23 23.65 11.40 16.56
C PHE A 23 23.62 11.73 15.04
N LEU A 24 23.53 10.76 14.16
CA LEU A 24 23.63 11.01 12.71
C LEU A 24 22.28 11.36 12.03
N ILE A 25 21.18 10.85 12.56
CA ILE A 25 19.84 11.03 11.96
C ILE A 25 19.26 12.42 12.29
N ILE A 26 19.59 12.96 13.47
CA ILE A 26 19.09 14.24 13.98
C ILE A 26 19.62 15.44 13.18
N THR A 27 20.83 15.36 12.67
CA THR A 27 21.48 16.47 11.93
C THR A 27 20.85 16.71 10.56
N TYR A 28 20.30 15.66 9.95
CA TYR A 28 19.64 15.78 8.61
C TYR A 28 18.24 16.38 8.70
N PHE A 29 17.51 16.13 9.79
CA PHE A 29 16.15 16.66 10.01
C PHE A 29 16.14 18.15 10.39
N MET A 30 17.17 18.67 11.06
CA MET A 30 17.24 20.10 11.40
C MET A 30 17.38 21.02 10.18
N VAL A 31 17.95 20.55 9.08
CA VAL A 31 18.10 21.33 7.86
C VAL A 31 16.79 21.46 7.09
N PHE A 32 15.88 20.48 7.22
CA PHE A 32 14.61 20.48 6.48
C PHE A 32 13.51 21.32 7.16
N SER A 33 13.52 21.43 8.50
CA SER A 33 12.54 22.25 9.25
C SER A 33 12.75 23.76 9.10
N VAL A 34 13.95 24.22 8.73
CA VAL A 34 14.25 25.63 8.55
C VAL A 34 13.76 26.20 7.20
N SER A 35 13.54 25.31 6.20
CA SER A 35 13.09 25.78 4.86
C SER A 35 11.57 25.97 4.74
N LEU A 36 10.78 25.50 5.69
CA LEU A 36 9.31 25.65 5.70
C LEU A 36 8.80 26.90 6.42
N THR A 37 9.67 27.68 7.06
CA THR A 37 9.28 28.84 7.88
C THR A 37 9.35 30.20 7.19
N GLN A 38 9.65 30.26 5.90
CA GLN A 38 9.64 31.54 5.16
C GLN A 38 8.50 31.59 4.15
N SER A 39 7.41 32.21 4.58
CA SER A 39 6.42 33.01 3.83
C SER A 39 4.95 32.72 4.18
N VAL A 40 4.52 33.07 5.40
CA VAL A 40 3.10 33.42 5.64
C VAL A 40 3.06 34.59 6.62
N PRO A 41 2.38 35.70 6.31
CA PRO A 41 2.24 36.83 7.27
C PRO A 41 1.27 36.41 8.38
N ALA A 42 1.68 36.69 9.63
CA ALA A 42 0.95 36.36 10.84
C ALA A 42 -0.38 37.14 10.92
N GLY A 43 -1.47 36.39 10.87
CA GLY A 43 -2.78 36.81 11.40
C GLY A 43 -3.04 36.07 12.70
N GLU A 44 -3.37 36.83 13.76
CA GLU A 44 -3.69 36.26 15.07
C GLU A 44 -4.93 35.37 14.98
N GLY A 45 -4.77 34.07 15.26
CA GLY A 45 -5.87 33.10 15.34
C GLY A 45 -5.77 31.85 14.53
N SER A 46 -4.58 31.48 14.02
CA SER A 46 -4.39 30.25 13.24
C SER A 46 -4.13 29.02 14.14
N ILE A 47 -4.55 27.86 13.67
CA ILE A 47 -4.28 26.53 14.28
C ILE A 47 -2.80 26.36 14.68
N LEU A 48 -1.87 26.99 13.94
CA LEU A 48 -0.43 27.02 14.23
C LEU A 48 -0.08 27.66 15.60
N THR A 49 -0.91 28.53 16.16
CA THR A 49 -0.69 29.11 17.48
C THR A 49 -1.01 28.14 18.63
N LEU A 50 -1.83 27.11 18.40
CA LEU A 50 -2.10 26.05 19.37
C LEU A 50 -0.88 25.12 19.54
N PHE A 51 -0.07 24.95 18.52
CA PHE A 51 1.12 24.10 18.55
C PHE A 51 2.36 24.80 19.17
N ASN A 52 2.36 26.11 19.32
CA ASN A 52 3.57 26.87 19.62
C ASN A 52 3.70 27.31 21.09
N LYS A 53 2.79 26.94 21.99
CA LYS A 53 2.77 27.50 23.34
C LYS A 53 3.36 26.63 24.45
N ASP A 54 3.60 25.32 24.23
CA ASP A 54 4.08 24.40 25.28
C ASP A 54 5.26 23.49 24.88
N HIS A 55 5.99 23.81 23.80
CA HIS A 55 7.17 23.01 23.41
C HIS A 55 8.44 23.42 24.17
N SER A 56 8.49 23.06 25.45
CA SER A 56 9.77 22.88 26.15
C SER A 56 10.07 21.40 26.43
N SER A 57 9.46 20.46 25.70
CA SER A 57 9.92 19.07 25.72
C SER A 57 11.20 19.01 24.89
N SER A 58 12.34 19.11 25.60
CA SER A 58 13.64 18.88 24.98
C SER A 58 13.64 17.47 24.36
N MET A 59 14.34 17.26 23.22
CA MET A 59 14.65 15.94 22.64
C MET A 59 15.33 14.96 23.64
N LEU A 60 15.45 15.35 24.89
CA LEU A 60 16.05 14.63 26.01
C LEU A 60 14.99 14.18 27.03
N ASP A 61 13.69 14.40 26.77
CA ASP A 61 12.64 13.81 27.62
C ASP A 61 12.75 12.29 27.57
N PRO A 62 12.91 11.57 28.70
CA PRO A 62 12.97 10.13 28.71
C PRO A 62 11.76 9.46 28.04
N ARG A 63 10.59 10.10 28.04
CA ARG A 63 9.35 9.63 27.41
C ARG A 63 9.40 9.68 25.88
N PHE A 64 10.28 10.48 25.26
CA PHE A 64 10.45 10.55 23.81
C PHE A 64 10.64 9.17 23.16
N PHE A 65 11.29 8.23 23.86
CA PHE A 65 11.51 6.87 23.38
C PHE A 65 10.32 5.92 23.60
N GLU A 66 9.29 6.38 24.30
CA GLU A 66 8.10 5.60 24.66
C GLU A 66 6.86 6.07 23.89
N HIS A 67 6.92 7.25 23.23
CA HIS A 67 5.82 7.78 22.43
C HIS A 67 5.56 6.95 21.19
N GLU A 68 4.30 6.76 20.82
CA GLU A 68 3.89 6.07 19.59
C GLU A 68 4.11 6.94 18.35
N HIS A 69 4.11 8.27 18.52
CA HIS A 69 4.37 9.25 17.49
C HIS A 69 5.55 10.15 17.85
N LEU A 70 6.32 10.58 16.85
CA LEU A 70 7.44 11.51 17.04
C LEU A 70 6.97 12.88 17.58
N LEU A 71 5.80 13.34 17.12
CA LEU A 71 5.18 14.60 17.49
C LEU A 71 3.98 14.40 18.42
N ASP A 72 4.10 13.52 19.39
CA ASP A 72 3.07 13.29 20.38
C ASP A 72 2.76 14.58 21.18
N SER A 73 1.48 14.95 21.29
CA SER A 73 1.10 16.24 21.88
C SER A 73 -0.30 16.21 22.49
N LYS A 74 -0.48 16.94 23.60
CA LYS A 74 -1.80 17.14 24.23
C LYS A 74 -2.93 17.62 23.29
N PRO A 75 -2.69 18.50 22.27
CA PRO A 75 -3.70 18.83 21.29
C PRO A 75 -4.23 17.62 20.50
N ARG A 76 -3.41 16.62 20.21
CA ARG A 76 -3.82 15.39 19.53
C ARG A 76 -4.85 14.63 20.38
N ASP A 77 -4.55 14.39 21.65
CA ASP A 77 -5.47 13.70 22.59
C ASP A 77 -6.84 14.39 22.65
N ILE A 78 -6.84 15.75 22.69
CA ILE A 78 -8.09 16.55 22.74
C ILE A 78 -8.89 16.39 21.43
N LEU A 79 -8.25 16.27 20.29
CA LEU A 79 -8.94 16.06 19.00
C LEU A 79 -9.50 14.65 18.92
N GLU A 80 -8.76 13.65 19.35
CA GLU A 80 -9.18 12.24 19.38
C GLU A 80 -10.38 12.04 20.32
N ASP A 81 -10.36 12.68 21.50
CA ASP A 81 -11.49 12.68 22.43
C ASP A 81 -12.77 13.29 21.81
N LYS A 82 -12.62 14.17 20.81
CA LYS A 82 -13.72 14.78 20.04
C LYS A 82 -14.03 14.06 18.74
N GLY A 83 -13.44 12.91 18.51
CA GLY A 83 -13.69 12.08 17.35
C GLY A 83 -12.87 12.41 16.11
N LEU A 84 -11.88 13.30 16.19
CA LEU A 84 -10.98 13.63 15.09
C LEU A 84 -9.60 13.01 15.33
N SER A 85 -9.26 11.95 14.60
CA SER A 85 -7.90 11.38 14.56
C SER A 85 -7.09 12.02 13.43
N LEU A 86 -5.82 12.26 13.68
CA LEU A 86 -4.87 12.78 12.71
C LEU A 86 -3.63 11.89 12.69
N ASP A 87 -3.30 11.31 11.52
CA ASP A 87 -2.11 10.53 11.34
C ASP A 87 -1.22 11.16 10.27
N MET A 88 0.06 11.24 10.57
CA MET A 88 1.06 11.69 9.61
C MET A 88 2.22 10.70 9.57
N ILE A 89 2.48 10.15 8.38
CA ILE A 89 3.51 9.13 8.17
C ILE A 89 4.49 9.65 7.13
N PHE A 90 5.77 9.57 7.46
CA PHE A 90 6.84 9.79 6.50
C PHE A 90 7.49 8.45 6.17
N THR A 91 7.48 8.06 4.89
CA THR A 91 8.19 6.88 4.39
C THR A 91 9.21 7.31 3.36
N SER A 92 10.44 6.78 3.45
CA SER A 92 11.48 7.05 2.46
C SER A 92 12.30 5.81 2.17
N ASP A 93 12.62 5.63 0.89
CA ASP A 93 13.34 4.47 0.37
C ASP A 93 14.60 4.88 -0.37
N PHE A 94 15.67 4.17 -0.10
CA PHE A 94 16.90 4.17 -0.88
C PHE A 94 16.94 2.86 -1.65
N VAL A 95 16.77 2.94 -2.96
CA VAL A 95 16.78 1.79 -3.87
C VAL A 95 18.10 1.78 -4.62
N THR A 96 18.83 0.67 -4.56
CA THR A 96 20.09 0.50 -5.27
C THR A 96 19.97 -0.69 -6.22
N ASN A 97 20.03 -0.43 -7.54
CA ASN A 97 20.24 -1.48 -8.53
C ASN A 97 21.73 -1.80 -8.57
N HIS A 98 22.11 -3.04 -8.30
CA HIS A 98 23.48 -3.52 -8.30
C HIS A 98 23.90 -4.14 -9.62
N THR A 99 22.97 -4.81 -10.30
CA THR A 99 23.24 -5.52 -11.57
C THR A 99 21.96 -5.64 -12.39
N GLY A 100 22.11 -5.74 -13.70
CA GLY A 100 21.00 -5.99 -14.62
C GLY A 100 20.09 -4.79 -14.85
N GLY A 101 18.97 -5.02 -15.54
CA GLY A 101 18.00 -4.01 -15.91
C GLY A 101 18.40 -3.17 -17.14
N LEU A 102 17.82 -1.97 -17.22
CA LEU A 102 18.04 -1.05 -18.34
C LEU A 102 19.47 -0.49 -18.32
N LYS A 103 20.14 -0.50 -19.47
CA LYS A 103 21.50 0.02 -19.62
C LYS A 103 21.45 1.42 -20.23
N GLU A 104 22.08 2.39 -19.57
CA GLU A 104 22.30 3.68 -20.21
C GLU A 104 23.28 3.52 -21.37
N ALA A 105 22.94 4.11 -22.53
CA ALA A 105 23.78 4.03 -23.72
C ALA A 105 25.16 4.64 -23.45
N GLY A 106 26.20 3.80 -23.46
CA GLY A 106 27.59 4.22 -23.27
C GLY A 106 28.07 4.24 -21.82
N SER A 107 27.31 3.72 -20.87
CA SER A 107 27.72 3.54 -19.47
C SER A 107 28.18 2.10 -19.22
N ASP A 108 29.37 1.95 -18.60
CA ASP A 108 29.84 0.67 -18.04
C ASP A 108 29.43 0.52 -16.57
N ILE A 109 28.62 1.46 -16.02
CA ILE A 109 28.22 1.49 -14.62
C ILE A 109 26.81 0.92 -14.52
N ASP A 110 26.67 -0.29 -13.98
CA ASP A 110 25.39 -0.96 -13.77
C ASP A 110 24.74 -0.62 -12.41
N THR A 111 25.43 0.15 -11.55
CA THR A 111 24.94 0.47 -10.20
C THR A 111 24.30 1.86 -10.16
N HIS A 112 23.01 1.91 -9.88
CA HIS A 112 22.23 3.14 -9.70
C HIS A 112 21.65 3.21 -8.30
N ILE A 113 21.70 4.39 -7.68
CA ILE A 113 21.11 4.67 -6.37
C ILE A 113 19.99 5.68 -6.56
N SER A 114 18.79 5.30 -6.18
CA SER A 114 17.59 6.13 -6.24
C SER A 114 17.10 6.45 -4.84
N TYR A 115 16.51 7.63 -4.68
CA TYR A 115 15.79 8.02 -3.47
C TYR A 115 14.38 8.40 -3.83
N LEU A 116 13.41 7.89 -3.07
CA LEU A 116 12.01 8.27 -3.14
C LEU A 116 11.43 8.40 -1.74
N ALA A 117 10.43 9.26 -1.59
CA ALA A 117 9.79 9.47 -0.30
C ALA A 117 8.35 9.93 -0.46
N ASN A 118 7.55 9.59 0.54
CA ASN A 118 6.16 9.97 0.67
C ASN A 118 5.87 10.53 2.06
N ILE A 119 5.03 11.56 2.10
CA ILE A 119 4.42 12.06 3.33
C ILE A 119 2.91 11.84 3.19
N ASP A 120 2.33 11.07 4.07
CA ASP A 120 0.91 10.81 4.17
C ASP A 120 0.33 11.62 5.31
N LEU A 121 -0.80 12.29 5.06
CA LEU A 121 -1.59 12.99 6.06
C LEU A 121 -3.01 12.49 5.97
N CYS A 122 -3.46 11.76 7.00
CA CYS A 122 -4.80 11.24 7.11
C CYS A 122 -5.57 11.92 8.24
N ALA A 123 -6.87 12.09 8.02
CA ALA A 123 -7.77 12.55 9.06
C ALA A 123 -9.07 11.76 9.01
N ASP A 124 -9.47 11.22 10.16
CA ASP A 124 -10.72 10.50 10.36
C ASP A 124 -11.59 11.23 11.35
N LEU A 125 -12.87 11.46 10.99
CA LEU A 125 -13.86 12.05 11.87
C LEU A 125 -14.95 11.03 12.18
N ASP A 126 -14.94 10.52 13.40
CA ASP A 126 -16.04 9.75 13.99
C ASP A 126 -17.20 10.68 14.34
N THR A 127 -18.32 10.53 13.63
CA THR A 127 -19.47 11.44 13.78
C THR A 127 -20.16 11.29 15.14
N GLU A 128 -20.14 10.12 15.75
CA GLU A 128 -20.76 9.90 17.07
C GLU A 128 -19.95 10.57 18.18
N LYS A 129 -18.63 10.38 18.21
CA LYS A 129 -17.73 11.07 19.15
C LYS A 129 -17.74 12.58 18.96
N ALA A 130 -17.92 13.05 17.72
CA ALA A 130 -18.08 14.46 17.40
C ALA A 130 -19.43 15.05 17.84
N GLY A 131 -20.36 14.22 18.35
CA GLY A 131 -21.69 14.64 18.78
C GLY A 131 -22.67 14.92 17.64
N LEU A 132 -22.46 14.32 16.47
CA LEU A 132 -23.30 14.49 15.29
C LEU A 132 -24.34 13.36 15.22
N TRP A 133 -24.01 12.22 14.59
CA TRP A 133 -24.87 11.03 14.50
C TRP A 133 -24.02 9.77 14.65
N SER A 134 -24.64 8.65 15.01
CA SER A 134 -23.94 7.38 15.20
C SER A 134 -23.65 6.67 13.88
N GLY A 135 -22.57 5.87 13.84
CA GLY A 135 -22.22 4.98 12.76
C GLY A 135 -21.55 5.62 11.55
N GLY A 136 -21.28 6.92 11.57
CA GLY A 136 -20.65 7.62 10.45
C GLY A 136 -19.17 7.90 10.65
N THR A 137 -18.39 7.79 9.57
CA THR A 137 -16.97 8.18 9.51
C THR A 137 -16.70 8.97 8.24
N PHE A 138 -16.10 10.15 8.37
CA PHE A 138 -15.48 10.87 7.25
C PHE A 138 -13.99 10.61 7.27
N HIS A 139 -13.45 10.31 6.10
CA HIS A 139 -12.01 10.12 5.91
C HIS A 139 -11.48 11.08 4.85
N THR A 140 -10.25 11.56 5.07
CA THR A 140 -9.48 12.25 4.04
C THR A 140 -8.02 11.86 4.15
N HIS A 141 -7.39 11.65 2.99
CA HIS A 141 -5.98 11.30 2.87
C HIS A 141 -5.32 12.19 1.81
N PHE A 142 -4.35 12.99 2.25
CA PHE A 142 -3.46 13.73 1.38
C PHE A 142 -2.09 13.09 1.40
N PHE A 143 -1.42 13.06 0.25
CA PHE A 143 -0.02 12.71 0.22
C PHE A 143 0.84 13.67 -0.63
N ASN A 144 2.14 13.72 -0.30
CA ASN A 144 3.17 14.33 -1.10
C ASN A 144 4.25 13.30 -1.42
N HIS A 145 4.39 12.98 -2.70
CA HIS A 145 5.44 12.08 -3.19
C HIS A 145 6.51 12.84 -3.95
N HIS A 146 7.78 12.47 -3.74
CA HIS A 146 8.92 12.98 -4.49
C HIS A 146 10.03 11.95 -4.56
N GLY A 147 10.79 11.98 -5.64
CA GLY A 147 11.94 11.10 -5.83
C GLY A 147 12.07 10.55 -7.23
N ALA A 148 12.79 9.46 -7.37
CA ALA A 148 13.05 8.74 -8.61
C ALA A 148 11.97 7.65 -8.85
N LYS A 149 12.02 7.05 -10.02
CA LYS A 149 11.22 5.89 -10.41
C LYS A 149 12.17 4.76 -10.84
N PRO A 150 12.70 3.98 -9.86
CA PRO A 150 13.74 2.98 -10.16
C PRO A 150 13.31 1.93 -11.17
N SER A 151 12.06 1.47 -11.13
CA SER A 151 11.53 0.50 -12.10
C SER A 151 11.54 1.07 -13.52
N GLU A 152 11.00 2.27 -13.72
CA GLU A 152 10.93 2.92 -15.04
C GLU A 152 12.30 3.38 -15.52
N ASP A 153 13.13 3.95 -14.63
CA ASP A 153 14.37 4.61 -15.01
C ASP A 153 15.55 3.63 -15.20
N TYR A 154 15.63 2.54 -14.43
CA TYR A 154 16.85 1.73 -14.33
C TYR A 154 16.64 0.21 -14.38
N ILE A 155 15.48 -0.32 -13.92
CA ILE A 155 15.29 -1.76 -13.77
C ILE A 155 14.56 -2.35 -14.97
N GLY A 156 13.49 -1.69 -15.42
CA GLY A 156 12.68 -2.14 -16.55
C GLY A 156 11.74 -3.29 -16.19
N ASP A 157 11.45 -3.49 -14.90
CA ASP A 157 10.57 -4.54 -14.42
C ASP A 157 9.09 -4.21 -14.67
N LEU A 158 8.30 -5.26 -14.80
CA LEU A 158 6.86 -5.21 -15.04
C LEU A 158 6.06 -4.97 -13.76
N GLN A 159 6.58 -5.48 -12.64
CA GLN A 159 5.84 -5.61 -11.39
C GLN A 159 6.15 -4.53 -10.35
N THR A 160 7.03 -3.60 -10.64
CA THR A 160 7.46 -2.46 -9.82
C THR A 160 8.07 -2.85 -8.48
N VAL A 161 9.39 -2.67 -8.37
CA VAL A 161 10.18 -3.09 -7.19
C VAL A 161 9.83 -2.35 -5.90
N ASP A 162 9.21 -1.17 -5.99
CA ASP A 162 8.91 -0.33 -4.83
C ASP A 162 7.46 0.18 -4.88
N ASN A 163 6.67 -0.19 -3.88
CA ASN A 163 5.25 0.16 -3.80
C ASN A 163 4.97 1.65 -3.51
N LEU A 164 5.99 2.47 -3.29
CA LEU A 164 5.86 3.93 -3.22
C LEU A 164 6.10 4.60 -4.58
N GLU A 165 6.60 3.86 -5.58
CA GLU A 165 7.03 4.43 -6.84
C GLU A 165 5.88 5.10 -7.61
N THR A 166 6.00 6.41 -7.83
CA THR A 166 5.07 7.19 -8.63
C THR A 166 5.72 8.49 -9.11
N ASN A 167 4.98 9.28 -9.90
CA ASN A 167 5.38 10.62 -10.30
C ASN A 167 5.40 11.59 -9.10
N LYS A 168 6.25 12.62 -9.16
CA LYS A 168 6.26 13.70 -8.17
C LYS A 168 4.91 14.40 -8.15
N VAL A 169 4.21 14.31 -7.02
CA VAL A 169 2.85 14.84 -6.90
C VAL A 169 2.51 15.19 -5.46
N THR A 170 1.67 16.20 -5.30
CA THR A 170 0.93 16.48 -4.05
C THR A 170 -0.54 16.47 -4.38
N LYS A 171 -1.32 15.61 -3.73
CA LYS A 171 -2.73 15.48 -4.08
C LYS A 171 -3.59 15.02 -2.91
N LEU A 172 -4.88 15.32 -3.02
CA LEU A 172 -5.92 14.62 -2.28
C LEU A 172 -6.05 13.22 -2.88
N TYR A 173 -5.73 12.20 -2.09
CA TYR A 173 -5.76 10.82 -2.53
C TYR A 173 -7.13 10.19 -2.28
N GLU A 174 -7.61 10.25 -1.03
CA GLU A 174 -8.92 9.75 -0.67
C GLU A 174 -9.77 10.83 0.00
N LEU A 175 -11.06 10.79 -0.29
CA LEU A 175 -12.09 11.58 0.38
C LEU A 175 -13.40 10.82 0.30
N TRP A 176 -13.81 10.21 1.40
CA TRP A 176 -15.01 9.41 1.43
C TRP A 176 -15.77 9.53 2.77
N TYR A 177 -17.02 9.12 2.72
CA TYR A 177 -17.89 8.94 3.88
C TYR A 177 -18.34 7.49 3.94
N GLU A 178 -18.22 6.87 5.12
CA GLU A 178 -18.74 5.56 5.42
C GLU A 178 -19.82 5.64 6.49
N HIS A 179 -20.87 4.85 6.34
CA HIS A 179 -21.89 4.68 7.35
C HIS A 179 -22.14 3.19 7.63
N THR A 180 -21.99 2.81 8.90
CA THR A 180 -22.26 1.46 9.37
C THR A 180 -23.63 1.40 10.01
N PHE A 181 -24.46 0.46 9.55
CA PHE A 181 -25.79 0.16 10.06
C PHE A 181 -25.72 -1.15 10.84
N ASP A 182 -26.21 -1.13 12.07
CA ASP A 182 -26.49 -2.35 12.84
C ASP A 182 -27.85 -2.93 12.37
N LEU A 183 -27.81 -4.07 11.70
CA LEU A 183 -28.97 -4.75 11.15
C LEU A 183 -29.15 -6.14 11.79
N TYR A 184 -29.93 -6.22 12.86
CA TYR A 184 -30.28 -7.49 13.52
C TYR A 184 -29.05 -8.32 13.94
N ASP A 185 -28.12 -7.69 14.65
CA ASP A 185 -26.85 -8.26 15.10
C ASP A 185 -25.84 -8.54 13.96
N THR A 186 -25.99 -7.87 12.81
CA THR A 186 -25.03 -7.91 11.70
C THR A 186 -24.67 -6.50 11.26
N ASP A 187 -23.44 -6.29 10.80
CA ASP A 187 -22.99 -4.98 10.32
C ASP A 187 -23.10 -4.88 8.80
N LEU A 188 -23.76 -3.82 8.35
CA LEU A 188 -23.77 -3.40 6.95
C LEU A 188 -23.14 -2.02 6.85
N SER A 189 -22.03 -1.88 6.13
CA SER A 189 -21.44 -0.57 5.88
C SER A 189 -21.55 -0.16 4.41
N LEU A 190 -21.80 1.12 4.19
CA LEU A 190 -21.82 1.76 2.87
C LEU A 190 -20.81 2.90 2.88
N LEU A 191 -19.87 2.85 1.90
CA LEU A 191 -18.88 3.88 1.68
C LEU A 191 -19.15 4.55 0.33
N ILE A 192 -19.08 5.88 0.29
CA ILE A 192 -19.20 6.67 -0.93
C ILE A 192 -18.12 7.74 -0.96
N GLY A 193 -17.45 7.88 -2.09
CA GLY A 193 -16.44 8.92 -2.29
C GLY A 193 -15.30 8.50 -3.20
N GLN A 194 -14.22 9.26 -3.15
CA GLN A 194 -12.95 8.92 -3.78
C GLN A 194 -12.18 7.97 -2.86
N HIS A 195 -12.06 6.71 -3.27
CA HIS A 195 -11.59 5.60 -2.44
C HIS A 195 -10.53 4.78 -3.17
N ASP A 196 -9.49 4.37 -2.45
CA ASP A 196 -8.54 3.36 -2.92
C ASP A 196 -9.13 1.96 -2.74
N LEU A 197 -9.59 1.34 -3.83
CA LEU A 197 -10.15 -0.01 -3.82
C LEU A 197 -9.18 -1.02 -3.16
N ASN A 198 -7.89 -0.91 -3.47
CA ASN A 198 -6.89 -1.83 -2.93
C ASN A 198 -6.58 -1.60 -1.43
N SER A 199 -7.14 -0.57 -0.80
CA SER A 199 -7.10 -0.41 0.65
C SER A 199 -8.00 -1.41 1.39
N GLU A 200 -8.98 -2.02 0.72
CA GLU A 200 -9.90 -3.00 1.30
C GLU A 200 -9.92 -4.35 0.58
N PHE A 201 -9.89 -4.34 -0.77
CA PHE A 201 -9.89 -5.54 -1.60
C PHE A 201 -8.47 -6.07 -1.82
N MET A 202 -8.33 -7.37 -1.99
CA MET A 202 -7.06 -8.05 -2.30
C MET A 202 -5.97 -7.92 -1.23
N ILE A 203 -6.28 -7.50 -0.02
CA ILE A 203 -5.30 -7.35 1.05
C ILE A 203 -4.84 -8.70 1.57
N THR A 204 -3.54 -8.86 1.80
CA THR A 204 -2.95 -9.97 2.55
C THR A 204 -2.34 -9.45 3.85
N ASP A 205 -2.66 -10.03 5.00
CA ASP A 205 -2.13 -9.59 6.30
C ASP A 205 -0.60 -9.76 6.38
N TYR A 206 -0.06 -10.86 5.80
CA TYR A 206 1.38 -11.14 5.82
C TYR A 206 2.13 -10.55 4.64
N GLY A 207 1.46 -10.26 3.52
CA GLY A 207 2.04 -9.62 2.35
C GLY A 207 2.34 -8.14 2.54
N LEU A 208 1.66 -7.45 3.48
CA LEU A 208 1.89 -6.04 3.80
C LEU A 208 3.32 -5.70 4.26
N LEU A 209 4.10 -6.70 4.66
CA LEU A 209 5.50 -6.51 5.01
C LEU A 209 6.36 -6.09 3.82
N PHE A 210 6.07 -6.64 2.63
CA PHE A 210 6.96 -6.55 1.48
C PHE A 210 6.87 -5.20 0.78
N VAL A 211 8.01 -4.76 0.24
CA VAL A 211 8.15 -3.49 -0.47
C VAL A 211 7.76 -3.62 -1.94
N HIS A 212 7.94 -4.79 -2.52
CA HIS A 212 7.60 -5.07 -3.91
C HIS A 212 6.08 -4.97 -4.16
N SER A 213 5.66 -4.22 -5.19
CA SER A 213 4.26 -3.85 -5.42
C SER A 213 3.31 -5.03 -5.60
N SER A 214 3.78 -6.13 -6.19
CA SER A 214 2.94 -7.30 -6.47
C SER A 214 2.43 -8.03 -5.23
N PHE A 215 2.98 -7.75 -4.05
CA PHE A 215 2.44 -8.29 -2.79
C PHE A 215 1.27 -7.45 -2.25
N GLY A 216 1.00 -6.28 -2.85
CA GLY A 216 -0.19 -5.47 -2.65
C GLY A 216 -1.25 -5.78 -3.69
N ILE A 217 -1.16 -5.16 -4.88
CA ILE A 217 -2.07 -5.41 -5.99
C ILE A 217 -1.46 -6.40 -6.98
N GLN A 218 -2.30 -7.33 -7.48
CA GLN A 218 -1.88 -8.37 -8.42
C GLN A 218 -1.64 -7.80 -9.82
N PRO A 219 -0.53 -8.15 -10.50
CA PRO A 219 -0.20 -7.65 -11.84
C PRO A 219 -1.18 -8.04 -12.95
N ASP A 220 -1.90 -9.15 -12.81
CA ASP A 220 -2.97 -9.55 -13.74
C ASP A 220 -4.19 -8.61 -13.68
N ILE A 221 -4.22 -7.69 -12.70
CA ILE A 221 -5.19 -6.60 -12.61
C ILE A 221 -4.50 -5.28 -12.98
N SER A 222 -3.50 -4.86 -12.21
CA SER A 222 -2.91 -3.51 -12.31
C SER A 222 -2.17 -3.23 -13.63
N ASN A 223 -1.70 -4.26 -14.34
CA ASN A 223 -1.03 -4.10 -15.63
C ASN A 223 -1.98 -4.24 -16.83
N ASN A 224 -3.25 -4.58 -16.60
CA ASN A 224 -4.20 -4.87 -17.68
C ASN A 224 -5.35 -3.88 -17.75
N ILE A 225 -5.76 -3.31 -16.60
CA ILE A 225 -6.89 -2.37 -16.55
C ILE A 225 -6.54 -1.16 -15.69
N PRO A 226 -7.15 0.01 -15.96
CA PRO A 226 -7.18 1.10 -14.98
C PRO A 226 -7.89 0.62 -13.72
N VAL A 227 -7.28 0.84 -12.57
CA VAL A 227 -7.83 0.41 -11.28
C VAL A 227 -7.55 1.45 -10.21
N SER A 228 -8.50 1.61 -9.29
CA SER A 228 -8.34 2.44 -8.11
C SER A 228 -7.34 1.81 -7.14
N ASN A 229 -6.10 2.23 -7.23
CA ASN A 229 -5.03 1.88 -6.29
C ASN A 229 -3.96 2.98 -6.26
N TYR A 230 -3.13 3.01 -5.23
CA TYR A 230 -2.05 3.99 -5.18
C TYR A 230 -1.25 4.04 -6.50
N PRO A 231 -1.02 5.23 -7.06
CA PRO A 231 -1.27 6.59 -6.52
C PRO A 231 -2.60 7.23 -6.94
N VAL A 232 -3.55 6.50 -7.48
CA VAL A 232 -4.82 7.06 -8.01
C VAL A 232 -6.02 6.36 -7.38
N ALA A 233 -6.87 7.12 -6.70
CA ALA A 233 -8.14 6.65 -6.16
C ALA A 233 -9.30 7.11 -7.06
N ALA A 234 -10.33 6.27 -7.18
CA ALA A 234 -11.51 6.49 -8.00
C ALA A 234 -12.73 6.92 -7.17
N LEU A 235 -13.68 7.59 -7.82
CA LEU A 235 -15.02 7.72 -7.26
C LEU A 235 -15.71 6.35 -7.26
N GLY A 236 -16.26 5.96 -6.12
CA GLY A 236 -16.88 4.65 -5.96
C GLY A 236 -17.97 4.61 -4.88
N LEU A 237 -18.71 3.53 -4.93
CA LEU A 237 -19.66 3.11 -3.91
C LEU A 237 -19.32 1.69 -3.49
N ARG A 238 -18.96 1.49 -2.23
CA ARG A 238 -18.66 0.19 -1.66
C ARG A 238 -19.72 -0.19 -0.62
N MET A 239 -20.19 -1.43 -0.69
CA MET A 239 -21.02 -2.09 0.32
C MET A 239 -20.25 -3.25 0.93
N LYS A 240 -20.21 -3.32 2.27
CA LYS A 240 -19.67 -4.46 3.03
C LYS A 240 -20.73 -4.97 3.98
N TRP A 241 -20.99 -6.26 3.95
CA TRP A 241 -21.91 -6.94 4.87
C TRP A 241 -21.17 -8.02 5.65
N GLU A 242 -21.28 -7.97 6.96
CA GLU A 242 -20.66 -8.92 7.90
C GLU A 242 -21.77 -9.70 8.64
N PRO A 243 -22.31 -10.78 8.02
CA PRO A 243 -23.39 -11.58 8.63
C PRO A 243 -22.95 -12.32 9.89
N THR A 244 -21.66 -12.51 10.07
CA THR A 244 -21.05 -13.10 11.28
C THR A 244 -19.67 -12.47 11.50
N GLU A 245 -19.11 -12.59 12.70
CA GLU A 245 -17.74 -12.15 13.03
C GLU A 245 -16.65 -12.76 12.12
N ASN A 246 -16.95 -13.87 11.45
CA ASN A 246 -15.99 -14.63 10.66
C ASN A 246 -16.18 -14.48 9.14
N LEU A 247 -17.33 -13.98 8.67
CA LEU A 247 -17.69 -13.96 7.25
C LEU A 247 -18.06 -12.56 6.82
N TYR A 248 -17.50 -12.12 5.70
CA TYR A 248 -17.93 -10.88 5.05
C TYR A 248 -18.11 -11.04 3.54
N PHE A 249 -18.92 -10.15 2.99
CA PHE A 249 -19.08 -9.94 1.57
C PHE A 249 -18.88 -8.45 1.27
N MET A 250 -18.08 -8.15 0.25
CA MET A 250 -17.88 -6.79 -0.22
C MET A 250 -18.20 -6.68 -1.70
N VAL A 251 -18.78 -5.56 -2.08
CA VAL A 251 -19.03 -5.17 -3.47
C VAL A 251 -18.64 -3.71 -3.62
N GLU A 252 -17.95 -3.39 -4.69
CA GLU A 252 -17.67 -2.00 -5.07
C GLU A 252 -17.99 -1.77 -6.54
N ILE A 253 -18.56 -0.61 -6.83
CA ILE A 253 -18.72 -0.08 -8.18
C ILE A 253 -17.99 1.26 -8.19
N SER A 254 -16.97 1.37 -9.02
CA SER A 254 -16.16 2.58 -9.15
C SER A 254 -16.06 3.03 -10.61
N ASP A 255 -15.53 4.24 -10.80
CA ASP A 255 -15.14 4.75 -12.10
C ASP A 255 -14.20 3.76 -12.79
N GLY A 256 -14.44 3.51 -14.09
CA GLY A 256 -13.67 2.55 -14.85
C GLY A 256 -12.26 3.04 -15.20
N ASP A 257 -12.09 4.34 -15.41
CA ASP A 257 -10.76 4.95 -15.59
C ASP A 257 -10.59 6.18 -14.69
N PRO A 258 -10.03 6.01 -13.47
CA PRO A 258 -9.80 7.14 -12.58
C PRO A 258 -8.79 8.14 -13.14
N GLY A 259 -8.22 7.87 -14.32
CA GLY A 259 -7.30 8.74 -15.03
C GLY A 259 -6.04 9.05 -14.23
N LYS A 260 -5.38 10.15 -14.58
CA LYS A 260 -4.17 10.60 -13.86
C LYS A 260 -4.49 11.36 -12.59
N ASN A 261 -5.68 11.96 -12.51
CA ASN A 261 -6.18 12.77 -11.38
C ASN A 261 -5.08 13.45 -10.54
N ASN A 262 -4.23 14.26 -11.17
CA ASN A 262 -3.00 14.79 -10.58
C ASN A 262 -3.23 15.66 -9.32
N GLY A 263 -4.40 16.31 -9.20
CA GLY A 263 -4.74 17.12 -8.02
C GLY A 263 -5.60 16.39 -6.99
N GLY A 264 -6.16 15.24 -7.36
CA GLY A 264 -7.14 14.52 -6.52
C GLY A 264 -8.54 15.12 -6.52
N PHE A 265 -8.86 16.06 -7.43
CA PHE A 265 -10.16 16.74 -7.52
C PHE A 265 -10.83 16.59 -8.90
N ASP A 266 -10.35 15.68 -9.73
CA ASP A 266 -10.99 15.37 -11.01
C ASP A 266 -12.05 14.27 -10.80
N TRP A 267 -13.26 14.71 -10.48
CA TRP A 267 -14.40 13.84 -10.16
C TRP A 267 -15.35 13.72 -11.34
N LYS A 268 -14.79 13.50 -12.51
CA LYS A 268 -15.60 13.25 -13.71
C LYS A 268 -15.90 11.77 -13.80
N LEU A 269 -17.17 11.48 -14.06
CA LEU A 269 -17.63 10.16 -14.47
C LEU A 269 -17.98 10.27 -15.97
N ASP A 270 -17.17 9.64 -16.82
CA ASP A 270 -17.47 9.56 -18.27
C ASP A 270 -18.07 8.20 -18.58
N SER A 271 -19.23 8.19 -19.18
CA SER A 271 -19.91 6.95 -19.61
C SER A 271 -19.13 6.14 -20.65
N LYS A 272 -18.09 6.72 -21.25
CA LYS A 272 -17.20 6.04 -22.20
C LYS A 272 -16.07 5.29 -21.54
N GLU A 273 -15.78 5.59 -20.28
CA GLU A 273 -14.73 4.96 -19.50
C GLU A 273 -15.25 3.71 -18.75
N GLY A 274 -16.56 3.46 -18.85
CA GLY A 274 -17.20 2.32 -18.20
C GLY A 274 -17.21 2.40 -16.67
N PHE A 275 -17.42 1.24 -16.03
CA PHE A 275 -17.39 1.06 -14.58
C PHE A 275 -16.59 -0.18 -14.24
N LEU A 276 -15.82 -0.10 -13.17
CA LEU A 276 -15.16 -1.25 -12.59
C LEU A 276 -16.00 -1.78 -11.42
N ASN A 277 -16.33 -3.06 -11.47
CA ASN A 277 -17.11 -3.75 -10.45
C ASN A 277 -16.23 -4.79 -9.77
N PHE A 278 -16.15 -4.75 -8.45
CA PHE A 278 -15.43 -5.74 -7.64
C PHE A 278 -16.37 -6.45 -6.68
N PHE A 279 -16.12 -7.73 -6.47
CA PHE A 279 -16.74 -8.55 -5.44
C PHE A 279 -15.67 -9.33 -4.70
N GLU A 280 -15.75 -9.38 -3.37
CA GLU A 280 -14.90 -10.21 -2.52
C GLU A 280 -15.74 -10.84 -1.40
N ALA A 281 -15.57 -12.14 -1.20
CA ALA A 281 -16.04 -12.86 -0.03
C ALA A 281 -14.84 -13.33 0.79
N GLY A 282 -14.84 -13.07 2.09
CA GLY A 282 -13.75 -13.46 2.97
C GLY A 282 -14.24 -14.18 4.21
N TYR A 283 -13.46 -15.18 4.61
CA TYR A 283 -13.70 -15.94 5.82
C TYR A 283 -12.48 -15.86 6.75
N HIS A 284 -12.71 -15.40 7.98
CA HIS A 284 -11.71 -15.34 9.05
C HIS A 284 -11.81 -16.57 9.95
N PHE A 285 -10.67 -17.16 10.25
CA PHE A 285 -10.55 -18.29 11.15
C PHE A 285 -9.63 -17.91 12.32
N GLY A 286 -10.03 -18.29 13.56
CA GLY A 286 -9.25 -17.97 14.76
C GLY A 286 -9.33 -16.50 15.17
N ASP A 287 -8.66 -16.14 16.24
CA ASP A 287 -8.56 -14.76 16.72
C ASP A 287 -7.28 -14.10 16.15
N LYS A 288 -7.45 -13.06 15.36
CA LYS A 288 -6.33 -12.30 14.76
C LYS A 288 -5.39 -11.66 15.80
N HIS A 289 -5.86 -11.47 17.03
CA HIS A 289 -5.09 -10.89 18.13
C HIS A 289 -4.35 -11.92 18.96
N GLU A 290 -4.60 -13.21 18.74
CA GLU A 290 -3.99 -14.30 19.49
C GLU A 290 -3.41 -15.38 18.55
N SER A 291 -2.09 -15.39 18.38
CA SER A 291 -1.40 -16.34 17.48
C SER A 291 -1.59 -17.79 17.90
N SER A 292 -1.91 -18.06 19.17
CA SER A 292 -2.18 -19.43 19.68
C SER A 292 -3.41 -20.06 19.03
N THR A 293 -4.34 -19.28 18.52
CA THR A 293 -5.52 -19.76 17.78
C THR A 293 -5.23 -20.10 16.33
N MET A 294 -3.99 -19.86 15.85
CA MET A 294 -3.54 -20.02 14.46
C MET A 294 -4.49 -19.33 13.47
N PRO A 295 -4.65 -17.99 13.57
CA PRO A 295 -5.60 -17.26 12.75
C PRO A 295 -5.25 -17.37 11.26
N GLY A 296 -6.29 -17.33 10.44
CA GLY A 296 -6.17 -17.32 8.99
C GLY A 296 -7.30 -16.55 8.33
N THR A 297 -7.08 -16.07 7.12
CA THR A 297 -8.08 -15.38 6.30
C THR A 297 -8.03 -15.94 4.89
N TYR A 298 -9.19 -16.34 4.38
CA TYR A 298 -9.35 -16.90 3.04
C TYR A 298 -10.32 -16.03 2.28
N LYS A 299 -9.92 -15.57 1.08
CA LYS A 299 -10.69 -14.65 0.26
C LYS A 299 -10.84 -15.21 -1.14
N PHE A 300 -12.02 -15.00 -1.70
CA PHE A 300 -12.31 -15.23 -3.10
C PHE A 300 -12.94 -13.98 -3.68
N GLY A 301 -12.42 -13.50 -4.80
CA GLY A 301 -12.97 -12.35 -5.47
C GLY A 301 -13.03 -12.50 -6.98
N TRP A 302 -13.83 -11.65 -7.58
CA TRP A 302 -13.92 -11.47 -9.02
C TRP A 302 -14.17 -10.00 -9.33
N TRP A 303 -13.78 -9.59 -10.53
CA TRP A 303 -14.02 -8.25 -11.02
C TRP A 303 -14.51 -8.26 -12.46
N TYR A 304 -15.21 -7.19 -12.85
CA TYR A 304 -15.68 -6.97 -14.19
C TYR A 304 -15.60 -5.49 -14.54
N HIS A 305 -14.91 -5.16 -15.62
CA HIS A 305 -14.82 -3.84 -16.20
C HIS A 305 -15.76 -3.77 -17.41
N THR A 306 -16.58 -2.72 -17.49
CA THR A 306 -17.64 -2.65 -18.52
C THR A 306 -17.22 -1.98 -19.82
N ASP A 307 -16.01 -1.41 -19.90
CA ASP A 307 -15.48 -0.76 -21.10
C ASP A 307 -15.15 -1.75 -22.22
N GLU A 308 -14.86 -1.27 -23.40
CA GLU A 308 -14.37 -2.04 -24.54
C GLU A 308 -12.86 -2.24 -24.46
N PHE A 309 -12.39 -3.47 -24.77
CA PHE A 309 -10.98 -3.85 -24.73
C PHE A 309 -10.57 -4.45 -26.06
N ALA A 310 -9.49 -3.91 -26.64
CA ALA A 310 -8.95 -4.41 -27.90
C ALA A 310 -8.33 -5.80 -27.74
N ASP A 311 -8.61 -6.70 -28.68
CA ASP A 311 -7.93 -7.98 -28.79
C ASP A 311 -6.47 -7.76 -29.13
N ILE A 312 -5.57 -8.54 -28.50
CA ILE A 312 -4.13 -8.42 -28.70
C ILE A 312 -3.72 -8.95 -30.08
N ARG A 313 -4.38 -9.98 -30.61
CA ARG A 313 -3.99 -10.69 -31.82
C ARG A 313 -4.99 -10.59 -32.95
N ASP A 314 -6.25 -10.75 -32.65
CA ASP A 314 -7.28 -10.89 -33.68
C ASP A 314 -7.73 -9.51 -34.21
N MET A 315 -7.86 -9.41 -35.54
CA MET A 315 -8.21 -8.19 -36.25
C MET A 315 -9.54 -8.38 -36.98
N ASP A 316 -10.25 -7.30 -37.19
CA ASP A 316 -11.46 -7.24 -38.02
C ASP A 316 -11.12 -7.24 -39.54
N GLU A 317 -12.14 -7.18 -40.38
CA GLU A 317 -11.99 -7.15 -41.85
C GLU A 317 -11.26 -5.89 -42.37
N ASN A 318 -11.17 -4.82 -41.55
CA ASN A 318 -10.50 -3.57 -41.89
C ASN A 318 -9.03 -3.57 -41.42
N GLY A 319 -8.63 -4.54 -40.60
CA GLY A 319 -7.32 -4.63 -39.98
C GLY A 319 -7.21 -3.86 -38.65
N ASP A 320 -8.35 -3.47 -38.05
CA ASP A 320 -8.42 -2.93 -36.70
C ASP A 320 -8.55 -4.08 -35.68
N PRO A 321 -8.01 -3.95 -34.45
CA PRO A 321 -8.18 -4.96 -33.41
C PRO A 321 -9.66 -5.27 -33.16
N LEU A 322 -10.00 -6.54 -32.96
CA LEU A 322 -11.35 -6.91 -32.50
C LEU A 322 -11.61 -6.33 -31.12
N GLU A 323 -12.81 -5.78 -30.92
CA GLU A 323 -13.20 -5.21 -29.63
C GLU A 323 -14.00 -6.22 -28.80
N HIS A 324 -13.60 -6.39 -27.56
CA HIS A 324 -14.30 -7.20 -26.57
C HIS A 324 -15.12 -6.29 -25.65
N ASN A 325 -16.42 -6.57 -25.51
CA ASN A 325 -17.26 -5.89 -24.53
C ASN A 325 -16.92 -6.37 -23.11
N GLY A 326 -16.15 -5.58 -22.40
CA GLY A 326 -15.74 -5.85 -21.03
C GLY A 326 -14.49 -6.68 -20.88
N ASN A 327 -13.94 -6.62 -19.66
CA ASN A 327 -12.84 -7.44 -19.19
C ASN A 327 -13.16 -7.98 -17.79
N TYR A 328 -12.58 -9.11 -17.41
CA TYR A 328 -12.89 -9.74 -16.12
C TYR A 328 -11.74 -10.60 -15.60
N GLY A 329 -11.76 -10.83 -14.31
CA GLY A 329 -10.81 -11.72 -13.67
C GLY A 329 -11.32 -12.31 -12.38
N LEU A 330 -10.60 -13.34 -11.93
CA LEU A 330 -10.84 -14.03 -10.66
C LEU A 330 -9.58 -14.02 -9.83
N TYR A 331 -9.71 -13.92 -8.50
CA TYR A 331 -8.58 -14.08 -7.60
C TYR A 331 -8.94 -14.86 -6.34
N PHE A 332 -7.90 -15.46 -5.76
CA PHE A 332 -7.95 -16.15 -4.47
C PHE A 332 -6.77 -15.70 -3.61
N ILE A 333 -7.04 -15.45 -2.33
CA ILE A 333 -6.03 -15.06 -1.34
C ILE A 333 -6.20 -15.92 -0.10
N ALA A 334 -5.10 -16.36 0.48
CA ALA A 334 -5.06 -17.00 1.78
C ALA A 334 -3.90 -16.49 2.61
N ASP A 335 -4.21 -16.12 3.84
CA ASP A 335 -3.26 -15.84 4.92
C ASP A 335 -3.46 -16.90 6.01
N GLN A 336 -2.38 -17.48 6.54
CA GLN A 336 -2.46 -18.49 7.57
C GLN A 336 -1.29 -18.42 8.55
N MET A 337 -1.58 -18.32 9.84
CA MET A 337 -0.59 -18.57 10.89
C MET A 337 -0.23 -20.04 10.88
N LEU A 338 1.06 -20.37 10.71
CA LEU A 338 1.57 -21.73 10.65
C LEU A 338 2.18 -22.18 11.97
N ILE A 339 2.90 -21.29 12.63
CA ILE A 339 3.57 -21.58 13.92
C ILE A 339 3.33 -20.38 14.84
N PRO A 340 2.57 -20.57 15.93
CA PRO A 340 2.31 -19.50 16.87
C PRO A 340 3.60 -19.13 17.63
N GLY A 341 3.78 -17.81 17.83
CA GLY A 341 4.83 -17.25 18.65
C GLY A 341 4.29 -16.70 19.97
N LYS A 342 5.01 -15.76 20.57
CA LYS A 342 4.52 -15.03 21.74
C LYS A 342 3.63 -13.86 21.31
N GLY A 343 2.50 -13.68 21.98
CA GLY A 343 1.55 -12.62 21.67
C GLY A 343 1.02 -12.75 20.25
N LYS A 344 1.17 -11.70 19.45
CA LYS A 344 0.78 -11.68 18.01
C LYS A 344 1.87 -12.24 17.08
N GLY A 345 3.05 -12.60 17.61
CA GLY A 345 4.18 -13.09 16.82
C GLY A 345 4.02 -14.53 16.35
N GLY A 346 4.97 -14.98 15.52
CA GLY A 346 5.03 -16.32 14.97
C GLY A 346 5.29 -16.34 13.48
N LEU A 347 5.22 -17.52 12.89
CA LEU A 347 5.38 -17.74 11.46
C LEU A 347 4.00 -17.78 10.79
N GLY A 348 3.73 -16.84 9.91
CA GLY A 348 2.62 -16.85 8.99
C GLY A 348 3.06 -17.07 7.55
N ALA A 349 2.13 -17.51 6.71
CA ALA A 349 2.30 -17.62 5.27
C ALA A 349 1.12 -17.01 4.54
N PHE A 350 1.36 -16.52 3.34
CA PHE A 350 0.31 -16.04 2.45
C PHE A 350 0.50 -16.55 1.04
N ILE A 351 -0.58 -16.60 0.31
CA ILE A 351 -0.60 -16.83 -1.13
C ILE A 351 -1.70 -16.00 -1.75
N HIS A 352 -1.45 -15.44 -2.93
CA HIS A 352 -2.47 -14.86 -3.79
C HIS A 352 -2.27 -15.33 -5.22
N VAL A 353 -3.38 -15.62 -5.89
CA VAL A 353 -3.43 -16.15 -7.25
C VAL A 353 -4.54 -15.42 -7.98
N GLY A 354 -4.27 -15.01 -9.22
CA GLY A 354 -5.25 -14.36 -10.08
C GLY A 354 -5.12 -14.81 -11.53
N GLY A 355 -6.18 -14.61 -12.29
CA GLY A 355 -6.19 -14.95 -13.71
C GLY A 355 -7.29 -14.24 -14.48
N VAL A 356 -6.98 -13.92 -15.74
CA VAL A 356 -7.78 -13.13 -16.68
C VAL A 356 -7.73 -13.74 -18.08
N PRO A 357 -8.63 -13.39 -19.01
CA PRO A 357 -8.55 -13.81 -20.41
C PRO A 357 -7.24 -13.40 -21.08
N GLU A 358 -6.63 -14.29 -21.87
CA GLU A 358 -5.34 -14.02 -22.54
C GLU A 358 -5.46 -13.11 -23.78
N ASP A 359 -6.64 -13.06 -24.39
CA ASP A 359 -6.88 -12.41 -25.68
C ASP A 359 -6.82 -10.85 -25.61
N ARG A 360 -7.02 -10.26 -24.44
CA ARG A 360 -7.05 -8.81 -24.23
C ARG A 360 -6.15 -8.33 -23.07
N ASN A 361 -5.39 -9.23 -22.44
CA ASN A 361 -4.56 -8.93 -21.27
C ASN A 361 -3.11 -9.32 -21.51
N LYS A 362 -2.18 -8.41 -21.18
CA LYS A 362 -0.74 -8.68 -21.26
C LYS A 362 -0.31 -9.73 -20.22
N VAL A 363 -0.77 -9.59 -18.99
CA VAL A 363 -0.51 -10.52 -17.88
C VAL A 363 -1.77 -11.34 -17.65
N ASP A 364 -1.77 -12.60 -18.07
CA ASP A 364 -2.94 -13.48 -18.01
C ASP A 364 -3.08 -14.25 -16.70
N PHE A 365 -1.97 -14.42 -15.97
CA PHE A 365 -1.95 -15.17 -14.73
C PHE A 365 -0.90 -14.64 -13.76
N TYR A 366 -1.27 -14.57 -12.48
CA TYR A 366 -0.40 -14.19 -11.38
C TYR A 366 -0.43 -15.21 -10.26
N ILE A 367 0.74 -15.44 -9.64
CA ILE A 367 0.88 -16.16 -8.39
C ILE A 367 1.97 -15.51 -7.56
N GLY A 368 1.62 -15.14 -6.33
CA GLY A 368 2.56 -14.62 -5.33
C GLY A 368 2.33 -15.27 -3.99
N GLY A 369 3.35 -15.28 -3.15
CA GLY A 369 3.23 -15.81 -1.81
C GLY A 369 4.55 -15.80 -1.06
N GLY A 370 4.46 -16.00 0.26
CA GLY A 370 5.64 -15.93 1.09
C GLY A 370 5.40 -16.28 2.54
N PHE A 371 6.42 -16.04 3.33
CA PHE A 371 6.47 -16.27 4.75
C PHE A 371 6.83 -14.98 5.48
N HIS A 372 6.19 -14.77 6.61
CA HIS A 372 6.33 -13.65 7.52
C HIS A 372 6.58 -14.22 8.91
N TYR A 373 7.72 -13.88 9.53
CA TYR A 373 8.04 -14.32 10.89
C TYR A 373 8.24 -13.13 11.81
N GLN A 374 7.29 -12.89 12.70
CA GLN A 374 7.37 -11.84 13.71
C GLN A 374 7.96 -12.38 15.01
N GLY A 375 8.93 -11.64 15.60
CA GLY A 375 9.55 -11.97 16.88
C GLY A 375 10.56 -13.11 16.83
N ILE A 376 11.23 -13.31 15.67
CA ILE A 376 12.26 -14.36 15.52
C ILE A 376 13.48 -14.13 16.42
N ILE A 377 13.82 -12.87 16.72
CA ILE A 377 14.95 -12.50 17.57
C ILE A 377 14.45 -12.28 19.00
N PRO A 378 15.03 -12.97 20.02
CA PRO A 378 14.68 -12.74 21.41
C PRO A 378 14.81 -11.26 21.81
N SER A 379 13.85 -10.73 22.55
CA SER A 379 13.73 -9.32 22.96
C SER A 379 13.43 -8.32 21.83
N ARG A 380 13.11 -8.82 20.63
CA ARG A 380 12.72 -8.04 19.45
C ARG A 380 11.38 -8.56 18.92
N GLU A 381 10.35 -8.52 19.76
CA GLU A 381 9.04 -9.14 19.47
C GLU A 381 8.26 -8.45 18.33
N ASN A 382 8.59 -7.18 18.03
CA ASN A 382 7.95 -6.40 16.97
C ASN A 382 8.72 -6.44 15.64
N ASP A 383 9.89 -7.06 15.61
CA ASP A 383 10.66 -7.19 14.38
C ASP A 383 10.13 -8.32 13.52
N ILE A 384 10.20 -8.13 12.21
CA ILE A 384 9.60 -9.05 11.24
C ILE A 384 10.63 -9.40 10.18
N LEU A 385 10.80 -10.69 9.91
CA LEU A 385 11.57 -11.23 8.80
C LEU A 385 10.59 -11.79 7.76
N GLY A 386 10.79 -11.47 6.48
CA GLY A 386 9.96 -11.97 5.39
C GLY A 386 10.77 -12.49 4.21
N LEU A 387 10.25 -13.54 3.58
CA LEU A 387 10.72 -14.07 2.30
C LEU A 387 9.51 -14.35 1.43
N ALA A 388 9.45 -13.75 0.23
CA ALA A 388 8.34 -13.95 -0.70
C ALA A 388 8.82 -14.01 -2.15
N ALA A 389 7.97 -14.58 -3.00
CA ALA A 389 8.15 -14.60 -4.45
C ALA A 389 6.83 -14.27 -5.14
N ALA A 390 6.94 -13.54 -6.26
CA ALA A 390 5.82 -13.13 -7.11
C ALA A 390 6.15 -13.42 -8.57
N ARG A 391 5.22 -14.04 -9.31
CA ARG A 391 5.37 -14.34 -10.72
C ARG A 391 4.18 -13.84 -11.51
N ALA A 392 4.44 -12.95 -12.46
CA ALA A 392 3.52 -12.48 -13.47
C ALA A 392 3.78 -13.26 -14.79
N SER A 393 2.78 -13.95 -15.30
CA SER A 393 2.85 -14.70 -16.55
C SER A 393 2.32 -13.86 -17.70
N ILE A 394 3.05 -13.86 -18.82
CA ILE A 394 2.66 -13.12 -20.02
C ILE A 394 1.78 -14.02 -20.89
N SER A 395 0.67 -13.45 -21.37
CA SER A 395 -0.31 -14.17 -22.19
C SER A 395 0.32 -14.76 -23.48
N GLY A 396 -0.27 -15.84 -23.97
CA GLY A 396 0.18 -16.49 -25.19
C GLY A 396 0.14 -15.53 -26.38
N ASP A 397 -0.94 -14.79 -26.52
CA ASP A 397 -1.16 -13.86 -27.62
C ASP A 397 -0.14 -12.72 -27.62
N PHE A 398 0.13 -12.10 -26.45
CA PHE A 398 1.14 -11.05 -26.33
C PHE A 398 2.55 -11.55 -26.66
N LYS A 399 2.94 -12.73 -26.16
CA LYS A 399 4.25 -13.35 -26.46
C LYS A 399 4.47 -13.60 -27.94
N ASP A 400 3.44 -14.07 -28.63
CA ASP A 400 3.52 -14.39 -30.05
C ASP A 400 3.78 -13.15 -30.91
N ILE A 401 3.26 -11.99 -30.50
CA ILE A 401 3.42 -10.72 -31.21
C ILE A 401 4.72 -10.02 -30.82
N GLU A 402 4.95 -9.81 -29.53
CA GLU A 402 6.06 -9.00 -29.03
C GLU A 402 7.37 -9.77 -28.86
N LYS A 403 7.34 -11.12 -28.99
CA LYS A 403 8.50 -12.00 -28.81
C LYS A 403 9.10 -11.90 -27.40
N SER A 404 8.26 -11.59 -26.41
CA SER A 404 8.67 -11.47 -25.01
C SER A 404 8.96 -12.83 -24.36
N ASP A 405 9.60 -12.81 -23.19
CA ASP A 405 9.69 -13.96 -22.31
C ASP A 405 8.31 -14.33 -21.73
N SER A 406 8.20 -15.53 -21.19
CA SER A 406 6.91 -16.05 -20.72
C SER A 406 6.47 -15.50 -19.37
N HIS A 407 7.35 -14.81 -18.65
CA HIS A 407 7.06 -14.32 -17.31
C HIS A 407 8.16 -13.41 -16.76
N GLU A 408 7.81 -12.61 -15.78
CA GLU A 408 8.75 -12.01 -14.83
C GLU A 408 8.55 -12.64 -13.45
N THR A 409 9.63 -12.81 -12.69
CA THR A 409 9.56 -13.30 -11.30
C THR A 409 10.40 -12.45 -10.39
N ALA A 410 9.80 -11.95 -9.33
CA ALA A 410 10.46 -11.24 -8.23
C ALA A 410 10.60 -12.14 -7.00
N VAL A 411 11.74 -12.06 -6.33
CA VAL A 411 11.96 -12.68 -5.00
C VAL A 411 12.46 -11.61 -4.07
N GLU A 412 11.80 -11.44 -2.91
CA GLU A 412 12.18 -10.46 -1.90
C GLU A 412 12.48 -11.13 -0.56
N LEU A 413 13.64 -10.76 0.02
CA LEU A 413 14.00 -11.02 1.41
C LEU A 413 14.09 -9.68 2.12
N THR A 414 13.29 -9.49 3.18
CA THR A 414 13.23 -8.23 3.92
C THR A 414 13.20 -8.46 5.43
N TYR A 415 13.74 -7.49 6.19
CA TYR A 415 13.71 -7.49 7.65
C TYR A 415 13.27 -6.12 8.15
N ARG A 416 12.08 -6.04 8.77
CA ARG A 416 11.57 -4.80 9.36
C ARG A 416 11.90 -4.76 10.85
N ALA A 417 12.82 -3.87 11.21
CA ALA A 417 13.22 -3.60 12.59
C ALA A 417 12.38 -2.45 13.17
N GLN A 418 11.56 -2.71 14.18
CA GLN A 418 10.93 -1.67 14.97
C GLN A 418 11.95 -1.11 15.97
N VAL A 419 12.63 -0.03 15.59
CA VAL A 419 13.73 0.55 16.37
C VAL A 419 13.21 1.36 17.56
N LEU A 420 12.15 2.16 17.31
CA LEU A 420 11.39 2.91 18.31
C LEU A 420 9.90 2.74 18.01
N PRO A 421 8.97 3.03 18.91
CA PRO A 421 7.54 2.90 18.60
C PRO A 421 7.11 3.68 17.36
N TRP A 422 7.73 4.83 17.10
CA TRP A 422 7.47 5.71 15.96
C TRP A 422 8.47 5.54 14.79
N LEU A 423 9.51 4.68 14.90
CA LEU A 423 10.55 4.50 13.86
C LEU A 423 10.74 3.04 13.51
N ALA A 424 10.51 2.68 12.26
CA ALA A 424 10.92 1.41 11.67
C ALA A 424 12.01 1.62 10.61
N ILE A 425 12.95 0.66 10.54
CA ILE A 425 13.99 0.58 9.50
C ILE A 425 13.88 -0.80 8.85
N GLN A 426 13.84 -0.84 7.53
CA GLN A 426 13.57 -2.07 6.81
C GLN A 426 14.57 -2.25 5.66
N PRO A 427 15.72 -2.91 5.89
CA PRO A 427 16.57 -3.40 4.81
C PRO A 427 15.91 -4.57 4.09
N GLY A 428 16.04 -4.59 2.76
CA GLY A 428 15.55 -5.66 1.89
C GLY A 428 16.47 -5.87 0.69
N VAL A 429 16.38 -7.06 0.11
CA VAL A 429 17.03 -7.40 -1.15
C VAL A 429 15.99 -8.09 -2.05
N GLN A 430 15.94 -7.65 -3.29
CA GLN A 430 15.10 -8.25 -4.33
C GLN A 430 15.97 -8.79 -5.46
N THR A 431 15.52 -9.86 -6.07
CA THR A 431 16.05 -10.37 -7.33
C THR A 431 14.92 -10.44 -8.32
N ILE A 432 15.07 -9.75 -9.45
CA ILE A 432 14.10 -9.74 -10.55
C ILE A 432 14.66 -10.62 -11.68
N PHE A 433 13.95 -11.68 -11.99
CA PHE A 433 14.24 -12.58 -13.09
C PHE A 433 13.39 -12.20 -14.30
N ASN A 434 14.01 -12.07 -15.46
CA ASN A 434 13.41 -11.63 -16.72
C ASN A 434 12.66 -10.28 -16.57
N PRO A 435 13.34 -9.17 -16.21
CA PRO A 435 12.70 -7.86 -16.02
C PRO A 435 11.87 -7.48 -17.25
N GLY A 436 10.63 -7.00 -17.03
CA GLY A 436 9.72 -6.61 -18.12
C GLY A 436 9.22 -7.76 -19.00
N ALA A 437 9.61 -9.00 -18.70
CA ALA A 437 9.57 -10.15 -19.62
C ALA A 437 10.32 -9.86 -20.94
N ASP A 438 11.39 -9.08 -20.88
CA ASP A 438 12.24 -8.72 -22.02
C ASP A 438 13.54 -9.52 -21.97
N SER A 439 13.72 -10.42 -22.95
CA SER A 439 14.90 -11.29 -23.06
C SER A 439 16.22 -10.52 -23.32
N SER A 440 16.16 -9.23 -23.61
CA SER A 440 17.35 -8.39 -23.78
C SER A 440 17.88 -7.83 -22.46
N LEU A 441 17.09 -7.91 -21.37
CA LEU A 441 17.47 -7.42 -20.05
C LEU A 441 18.08 -8.53 -19.19
N ASP A 442 19.18 -8.22 -18.53
CA ASP A 442 19.79 -9.12 -17.56
C ASP A 442 19.01 -9.09 -16.23
N ASN A 443 19.02 -10.20 -15.49
CA ASN A 443 18.40 -10.30 -14.17
C ASN A 443 18.93 -9.25 -13.20
N GLY A 444 18.02 -8.56 -12.50
CA GLY A 444 18.35 -7.50 -11.55
C GLY A 444 18.60 -8.01 -10.13
N ILE A 445 19.56 -7.41 -9.43
CA ILE A 445 19.74 -7.53 -7.98
C ILE A 445 19.62 -6.14 -7.39
N ILE A 446 18.59 -5.94 -6.56
CA ILE A 446 18.22 -4.65 -6.01
C ILE A 446 18.27 -4.74 -4.49
N SER A 447 18.87 -3.74 -3.82
CA SER A 447 18.73 -3.56 -2.39
C SER A 447 17.87 -2.34 -2.09
N ILE A 448 17.03 -2.45 -1.06
CA ILE A 448 16.14 -1.39 -0.59
C ILE A 448 16.40 -1.15 0.89
N LEU A 449 16.46 0.12 1.28
CA LEU A 449 16.50 0.52 2.67
C LEU A 449 15.38 1.51 2.93
N ARG A 450 14.30 1.03 3.56
CA ARG A 450 13.13 1.83 3.93
C ARG A 450 13.25 2.39 5.35
N PHE A 451 12.88 3.65 5.50
CA PHE A 451 12.64 4.30 6.79
C PHE A 451 11.17 4.70 6.86
N GLN A 452 10.51 4.35 7.95
CA GLN A 452 9.13 4.75 8.21
C GLN A 452 9.06 5.43 9.56
N ILE A 453 8.48 6.63 9.60
CA ILE A 453 8.37 7.47 10.79
C ILE A 453 6.90 7.87 10.97
N ASN A 454 6.31 7.53 12.09
CA ASN A 454 5.02 8.04 12.53
C ASN A 454 5.26 9.39 13.22
N LEU A 455 4.75 10.47 12.61
CA LEU A 455 4.98 11.85 13.02
C LEU A 455 3.95 12.37 14.04
#